data_6fbe10774672231cc152e1d7a553c3ae
#
_entry.id   6fbe10774672231cc152e1d7a553c3ae
#
_cell.length_a   1.000
_cell.length_b   1.000
_cell.length_c   1.000
_cell.angle_alpha   90.00
_cell.angle_beta   90.00
_cell.angle_gamma   90.00
#
_symmetry.space_group_name_H-M   'P 1'
#
loop_
_entity.id
_entity.type
_entity.pdbx_description
1 polymer ?
#
loop_
_entity_poly.entity_id
_entity_poly.type
_entity_poly.pdbx_seq_one_letter_code
_entity_poly.pdbx_strand_id
1 'polypeptide(L)'
;VVAQGPEEEFGRSLIKHNTCVVTTDNGKFTGLGIYDKTMIIPTHADPGNTIQIDGINVKISDSYDLYNKNGVKLEITVIKLDRNEKFRDIRKYIPEKEDDYPDCNLALVANQPEPTILNVGDVVSYGNILLSGNQTARMLKYNYPTKSGYCGGVLYKIGNILGIHVGGNGKDGFSATLLRSYFSETQGQITKTANVREYGLPTIHTPSKTKLQPSVFHDVFKGTKEPAVLSEKDPRLETDFKKALFSKYKGNLDCEMNDHVKVAVAHYSAQLMTLDIDSSNMSLEDSVFGSEGLEALDLNTSAGFPYISMGIKKRDLIDKSTKDISKLKVALDKYGVDLPMVTFPKDELRKKEKISSGKTRVIEASSVNDTVAFRMVYGNLFAAFHKNPGIVTGSAVGCDPETFWSKIPVMLDGECIMAFDYTNYDGSIHPMWFEALKMVLNNLQFESRLIDRLCNSKHIYKDSYYEVEGGVPSGCSGTSIFNTMINNVIIRTLVLDAYKHIDLDKLKIIAYGDDVIFSYKYTLDMEAIAQEGSKYGLTITPADKSETFKKLDYSNVTFLKRGFKQDERYSFLIHPTFPIDEIHESI
;
A
#
# COMPACT_ATOMS: atom_id res chain seq x y z
N VAL A 1 -9.57 -55.52 -6.33
CA VAL A 1 -10.27 -54.21 -6.45
C VAL A 1 -10.29 -53.65 -5.05
N VAL A 2 -9.40 -52.70 -4.75
CA VAL A 2 -9.45 -51.96 -3.49
C VAL A 2 -10.64 -51.02 -3.62
N ALA A 3 -11.64 -51.17 -2.75
CA ALA A 3 -12.77 -50.24 -2.70
C ALA A 3 -12.26 -48.84 -2.37
N GLN A 4 -12.50 -47.88 -3.25
CA GLN A 4 -12.18 -46.48 -3.02
C GLN A 4 -13.00 -45.98 -1.83
N GLY A 5 -12.33 -45.36 -0.83
CA GLY A 5 -13.03 -44.75 0.31
C GLY A 5 -13.82 -43.52 -0.10
N PRO A 6 -14.80 -43.10 0.71
CA PRO A 6 -15.64 -41.88 0.42
C PRO A 6 -14.83 -40.61 0.19
N GLU A 7 -13.71 -40.45 0.87
CA GLU A 7 -12.76 -39.32 0.68
C GLU A 7 -12.17 -39.28 -0.72
N GLU A 8 -11.71 -40.43 -1.21
CA GLU A 8 -11.15 -40.55 -2.54
C GLU A 8 -12.21 -40.35 -3.63
N GLU A 9 -13.41 -40.90 -3.41
CA GLU A 9 -14.54 -40.71 -4.33
C GLU A 9 -14.92 -39.23 -4.46
N PHE A 10 -14.99 -38.50 -3.34
CA PHE A 10 -15.23 -37.06 -3.35
C PHE A 10 -14.14 -36.29 -4.12
N GLY A 11 -12.88 -36.61 -3.87
CA GLY A 11 -11.73 -36.00 -4.57
C GLY A 11 -11.72 -36.29 -6.07
N ARG A 12 -12.01 -37.54 -6.47
CA ARG A 12 -12.11 -37.93 -7.89
C ARG A 12 -13.25 -37.19 -8.59
N SER A 13 -14.37 -36.99 -7.91
CA SER A 13 -15.49 -36.20 -8.42
C SER A 13 -15.12 -34.75 -8.64
N LEU A 14 -14.41 -34.12 -7.71
CA LEU A 14 -13.87 -32.77 -7.87
C LEU A 14 -12.93 -32.67 -9.07
N ILE A 15 -11.99 -33.60 -9.19
CA ILE A 15 -11.04 -33.66 -10.30
C ILE A 15 -11.78 -33.72 -11.64
N LYS A 16 -12.77 -34.58 -11.75
CA LYS A 16 -13.51 -34.84 -12.99
C LYS A 16 -14.35 -33.62 -13.43
N HIS A 17 -15.00 -32.93 -12.50
CA HIS A 17 -16.05 -31.97 -12.84
C HIS A 17 -15.66 -30.51 -12.59
N ASN A 18 -14.70 -30.23 -11.72
CA ASN A 18 -14.41 -28.88 -11.24
C ASN A 18 -12.92 -28.49 -11.29
N THR A 19 -12.03 -29.36 -11.74
CA THR A 19 -10.61 -28.98 -11.87
C THR A 19 -10.15 -29.02 -13.32
N CYS A 20 -9.16 -28.22 -13.63
CA CYS A 20 -8.50 -28.19 -14.93
C CYS A 20 -7.04 -27.75 -14.76
N VAL A 21 -6.25 -27.99 -15.80
CA VAL A 21 -4.88 -27.47 -15.90
C VAL A 21 -4.94 -26.09 -16.53
N VAL A 22 -4.57 -25.06 -15.74
CA VAL A 22 -4.47 -23.68 -16.22
C VAL A 22 -3.02 -23.38 -16.53
N THR A 23 -2.75 -22.92 -17.74
CA THR A 23 -1.42 -22.46 -18.16
C THR A 23 -1.45 -20.95 -18.38
N THR A 24 -0.54 -20.26 -17.72
CA THR A 24 -0.27 -18.84 -17.88
C THR A 24 1.21 -18.65 -18.22
N ASP A 25 1.65 -17.41 -18.40
CA ASP A 25 3.08 -17.12 -18.61
C ASP A 25 3.94 -17.52 -17.41
N ASN A 26 3.34 -17.62 -16.22
CA ASN A 26 4.02 -18.02 -14.98
C ASN A 26 4.04 -19.55 -14.74
N GLY A 27 3.48 -20.33 -15.62
CA GLY A 27 3.53 -21.79 -15.55
C GLY A 27 2.17 -22.47 -15.57
N LYS A 28 2.14 -23.71 -15.06
CA LYS A 28 0.93 -24.53 -14.99
C LYS A 28 0.42 -24.64 -13.55
N PHE A 29 -0.86 -24.44 -13.39
CA PHE A 29 -1.55 -24.44 -12.11
C PHE A 29 -2.80 -25.32 -12.16
N THR A 30 -3.17 -25.89 -11.02
CA THR A 30 -4.49 -26.51 -10.89
C THR A 30 -5.53 -25.38 -10.71
N GLY A 31 -6.50 -25.31 -11.58
CA GLY A 31 -7.63 -24.39 -11.48
C GLY A 31 -8.85 -25.08 -10.87
N LEU A 32 -9.62 -24.38 -10.04
CA LEU A 32 -10.85 -24.88 -9.43
C LEU A 32 -12.06 -24.09 -9.93
N GLY A 33 -12.94 -24.75 -10.68
CA GLY A 33 -14.23 -24.21 -11.09
C GLY A 33 -15.22 -24.22 -9.93
N ILE A 34 -15.81 -23.08 -9.62
CA ILE A 34 -16.70 -22.92 -8.47
C ILE A 34 -18.16 -23.05 -8.85
N TYR A 35 -18.58 -22.38 -9.89
CA TYR A 35 -19.93 -22.45 -10.46
C TYR A 35 -19.97 -21.73 -11.82
N ASP A 36 -20.91 -22.08 -12.65
CA ASP A 36 -21.13 -21.50 -13.98
C ASP A 36 -19.80 -21.35 -14.76
N LYS A 37 -19.39 -20.16 -15.13
CA LYS A 37 -18.13 -19.87 -15.84
C LYS A 37 -17.03 -19.31 -14.93
N THR A 38 -17.22 -19.41 -13.63
CA THR A 38 -16.35 -18.83 -12.61
C THR A 38 -15.37 -19.88 -12.06
N MET A 39 -14.10 -19.58 -12.10
CA MET A 39 -13.04 -20.39 -11.50
C MET A 39 -12.08 -19.56 -10.67
N ILE A 40 -11.31 -20.21 -9.83
CA ILE A 40 -10.25 -19.61 -9.02
C ILE A 40 -8.90 -20.22 -9.33
N ILE A 41 -7.88 -19.40 -9.24
CA ILE A 41 -6.47 -19.77 -9.33
C ILE A 41 -5.66 -19.02 -8.28
N PRO A 42 -4.43 -19.46 -7.94
CA PRO A 42 -3.53 -18.65 -7.13
C PRO A 42 -3.23 -17.32 -7.81
N THR A 43 -3.14 -16.25 -7.03
CA THR A 43 -2.90 -14.91 -7.58
C THR A 43 -1.56 -14.79 -8.31
N HIS A 44 -0.53 -15.51 -7.85
CA HIS A 44 0.77 -15.50 -8.51
C HIS A 44 0.80 -16.25 -9.86
N ALA A 45 -0.29 -16.91 -10.24
CA ALA A 45 -0.46 -17.40 -11.60
C ALA A 45 -0.55 -16.26 -12.62
N ASP A 46 -0.97 -15.08 -12.17
CA ASP A 46 -1.00 -13.81 -12.92
C ASP A 46 -1.60 -13.97 -14.33
N PRO A 47 -2.90 -14.28 -14.43
CA PRO A 47 -3.54 -14.49 -15.72
C PRO A 47 -3.62 -13.17 -16.49
N GLY A 48 -3.26 -13.19 -17.77
CA GLY A 48 -3.53 -12.07 -18.69
C GLY A 48 -5.01 -12.02 -19.11
N ASN A 49 -5.25 -11.57 -20.32
CA ASN A 49 -6.59 -11.54 -20.91
C ASN A 49 -7.01 -12.90 -21.51
N THR A 50 -6.07 -13.82 -21.66
CA THR A 50 -6.26 -15.16 -22.21
C THR A 50 -5.40 -16.14 -21.42
N ILE A 51 -5.97 -17.29 -21.12
CA ILE A 51 -5.26 -18.41 -20.48
C ILE A 51 -5.47 -19.67 -21.31
N GLN A 52 -4.65 -20.70 -21.08
CA GLN A 52 -4.93 -22.03 -21.58
C GLN A 52 -5.61 -22.88 -20.49
N ILE A 53 -6.71 -23.49 -20.84
CA ILE A 53 -7.39 -24.48 -20.00
C ILE A 53 -7.32 -25.81 -20.73
N ASP A 54 -6.64 -26.78 -20.10
CA ASP A 54 -6.39 -28.11 -20.70
C ASP A 54 -5.82 -28.03 -22.13
N GLY A 55 -4.91 -27.05 -22.34
CA GLY A 55 -4.26 -26.80 -23.63
C GLY A 55 -5.06 -25.96 -24.63
N ILE A 56 -6.27 -25.54 -24.30
CA ILE A 56 -7.12 -24.73 -25.17
C ILE A 56 -7.10 -23.26 -24.71
N ASN A 57 -6.86 -22.33 -25.61
CA ASN A 57 -6.90 -20.91 -25.32
C ASN A 57 -8.33 -20.46 -25.02
N VAL A 58 -8.52 -19.83 -23.87
CA VAL A 58 -9.80 -19.29 -23.41
C VAL A 58 -9.60 -17.83 -23.01
N LYS A 59 -10.47 -16.96 -23.51
CA LYS A 59 -10.48 -15.56 -23.14
C LYS A 59 -11.10 -15.38 -21.74
N ILE A 60 -10.56 -14.45 -20.97
CA ILE A 60 -11.09 -14.06 -19.68
C ILE A 60 -12.01 -12.85 -19.88
N SER A 61 -13.28 -12.96 -19.48
CA SER A 61 -14.24 -11.87 -19.57
C SER A 61 -14.14 -10.91 -18.37
N ASP A 62 -13.73 -11.42 -17.19
CA ASP A 62 -13.54 -10.64 -15.97
C ASP A 62 -12.56 -11.34 -15.04
N SER A 63 -11.80 -10.57 -14.28
CA SER A 63 -10.80 -11.09 -13.34
C SER A 63 -10.64 -10.14 -12.17
N TYR A 64 -10.65 -10.67 -10.94
CA TYR A 64 -10.41 -9.88 -9.73
C TYR A 64 -9.77 -10.72 -8.63
N ASP A 65 -8.97 -10.06 -7.79
CA ASP A 65 -8.34 -10.67 -6.62
C ASP A 65 -9.30 -10.65 -5.42
N LEU A 66 -9.27 -11.71 -4.61
CA LEU A 66 -10.03 -11.77 -3.36
C LEU A 66 -9.23 -11.17 -2.20
N TYR A 67 -9.96 -10.49 -1.34
CA TYR A 67 -9.46 -9.95 -0.08
C TYR A 67 -10.35 -10.42 1.07
N ASN A 68 -9.75 -10.62 2.26
CA ASN A 68 -10.56 -10.91 3.45
C ASN A 68 -11.29 -9.64 3.93
N LYS A 69 -12.13 -9.80 4.96
CA LYS A 69 -12.86 -8.66 5.57
C LYS A 69 -11.93 -7.56 6.12
N ASN A 70 -10.65 -7.86 6.31
CA ASN A 70 -9.61 -6.92 6.74
C ASN A 70 -8.82 -6.36 5.55
N GLY A 71 -9.27 -6.57 4.31
CA GLY A 71 -8.63 -6.06 3.07
C GLY A 71 -7.26 -6.64 2.77
N VAL A 72 -6.89 -7.73 3.44
CA VAL A 72 -5.65 -8.42 3.15
C VAL A 72 -5.88 -9.42 2.02
N LYS A 73 -4.97 -9.45 1.07
CA LYS A 73 -5.04 -10.30 -0.11
C LYS A 73 -5.03 -11.78 0.29
N LEU A 74 -5.96 -12.55 -0.30
CA LEU A 74 -6.12 -13.98 0.01
C LEU A 74 -5.24 -14.90 -0.83
N GLU A 75 -4.49 -14.38 -1.78
CA GLU A 75 -3.76 -15.15 -2.79
C GLU A 75 -4.66 -16.00 -3.70
N ILE A 76 -5.89 -15.56 -3.88
CA ILE A 76 -6.89 -16.15 -4.78
C ILE A 76 -7.32 -15.11 -5.79
N THR A 77 -7.23 -15.45 -7.07
CA THR A 77 -7.80 -14.67 -8.17
C THR A 77 -9.01 -15.41 -8.72
N VAL A 78 -10.14 -14.71 -8.80
CA VAL A 78 -11.35 -15.20 -9.44
C VAL A 78 -11.35 -14.76 -10.88
N ILE A 79 -11.59 -15.70 -11.79
CA ILE A 79 -11.70 -15.42 -13.23
C ILE A 79 -13.03 -15.91 -13.77
N LYS A 80 -13.61 -15.11 -14.65
CA LYS A 80 -14.82 -15.48 -15.43
C LYS A 80 -14.38 -15.77 -16.86
N LEU A 81 -14.74 -16.94 -17.33
CA LEU A 81 -14.32 -17.45 -18.63
C LEU A 81 -15.32 -17.08 -19.73
N ASP A 82 -14.82 -16.67 -20.87
CA ASP A 82 -15.61 -16.46 -22.07
C ASP A 82 -15.66 -17.75 -22.89
N ARG A 83 -16.46 -18.70 -22.41
CA ARG A 83 -16.70 -19.99 -23.07
C ARG A 83 -18.09 -20.52 -22.73
N ASN A 84 -18.54 -21.54 -23.46
CA ASN A 84 -19.87 -22.12 -23.26
C ASN A 84 -19.94 -23.14 -22.11
N GLU A 85 -18.87 -23.85 -21.86
CA GLU A 85 -18.79 -24.89 -20.83
C GLU A 85 -18.93 -24.27 -19.44
N LYS A 86 -19.74 -24.93 -18.61
CA LYS A 86 -20.03 -24.51 -17.24
C LYS A 86 -19.50 -25.51 -16.23
N PHE A 87 -19.03 -24.99 -15.10
CA PHE A 87 -18.66 -25.83 -13.96
C PHE A 87 -19.90 -26.22 -13.14
N ARG A 88 -19.84 -27.41 -12.56
CA ARG A 88 -20.81 -27.81 -11.54
C ARG A 88 -20.72 -26.86 -10.34
N ASP A 89 -21.85 -26.44 -9.79
CA ASP A 89 -21.90 -25.58 -8.61
C ASP A 89 -21.47 -26.34 -7.35
N ILE A 90 -20.32 -26.00 -6.79
CA ILE A 90 -19.74 -26.60 -5.59
C ILE A 90 -19.79 -25.69 -4.37
N ARG A 91 -20.43 -24.51 -4.46
CA ARG A 91 -20.47 -23.55 -3.35
C ARG A 91 -21.04 -24.12 -2.06
N LYS A 92 -21.94 -25.07 -2.13
CA LYS A 92 -22.51 -25.76 -0.95
C LYS A 92 -21.48 -26.51 -0.12
N TYR A 93 -20.36 -26.92 -0.72
CA TYR A 93 -19.27 -27.61 -0.03
C TYR A 93 -18.22 -26.67 0.55
N ILE A 94 -18.27 -25.39 0.24
CA ILE A 94 -17.34 -24.40 0.79
C ILE A 94 -17.84 -23.98 2.16
N PRO A 95 -17.00 -24.06 3.22
CA PRO A 95 -17.40 -23.69 4.59
C PRO A 95 -17.82 -22.22 4.72
N GLU A 96 -18.66 -21.92 5.70
CA GLU A 96 -19.06 -20.54 6.04
C GLU A 96 -18.01 -19.82 6.92
N LYS A 97 -17.21 -20.59 7.65
CA LYS A 97 -16.14 -20.10 8.54
C LYS A 97 -14.92 -20.98 8.48
N GLU A 98 -13.79 -20.40 8.79
CA GLU A 98 -12.51 -21.10 8.93
C GLU A 98 -12.51 -22.01 10.17
N ASP A 99 -11.95 -23.21 10.06
CA ASP A 99 -11.83 -24.17 11.14
C ASP A 99 -10.61 -25.09 10.92
N ASP A 100 -10.24 -25.85 11.94
CA ASP A 100 -9.25 -26.92 11.85
C ASP A 100 -9.91 -28.20 11.37
N TYR A 101 -9.22 -28.97 10.52
CA TYR A 101 -9.74 -30.20 9.96
C TYR A 101 -8.70 -31.32 10.06
N PRO A 102 -9.09 -32.48 10.58
CA PRO A 102 -8.19 -33.64 10.62
C PRO A 102 -8.16 -34.36 9.27
N ASP A 103 -7.02 -34.97 8.97
CA ASP A 103 -6.85 -35.96 7.89
C ASP A 103 -7.38 -35.47 6.53
N CYS A 104 -6.85 -34.35 6.05
CA CYS A 104 -7.25 -33.72 4.79
C CYS A 104 -6.47 -34.23 3.58
N ASN A 105 -7.01 -33.95 2.40
CA ASN A 105 -6.43 -34.35 1.12
C ASN A 105 -6.21 -33.14 0.22
N LEU A 106 -5.24 -33.28 -0.69
CA LEU A 106 -4.91 -32.29 -1.72
C LEU A 106 -5.07 -32.94 -3.10
N ALA A 107 -6.01 -32.42 -3.90
CA ALA A 107 -6.24 -32.89 -5.28
C ALA A 107 -5.43 -32.04 -6.26
N LEU A 108 -4.62 -32.69 -7.08
CA LEU A 108 -3.68 -32.10 -8.04
C LEU A 108 -3.95 -32.61 -9.44
N VAL A 109 -3.97 -31.69 -10.42
CA VAL A 109 -4.04 -32.04 -11.85
C VAL A 109 -2.87 -31.48 -12.65
N ALA A 110 -2.42 -30.27 -12.34
CA ALA A 110 -1.29 -29.65 -13.02
C ALA A 110 0.04 -30.23 -12.56
N ASN A 111 0.99 -30.32 -13.50
CA ASN A 111 2.36 -30.81 -13.24
C ASN A 111 2.44 -32.22 -12.66
N GLN A 112 1.43 -33.04 -12.90
CA GLN A 112 1.36 -34.45 -12.52
C GLN A 112 1.24 -35.32 -13.78
N PRO A 113 1.81 -36.55 -13.80
CA PRO A 113 1.63 -37.50 -14.91
C PRO A 113 0.15 -37.81 -15.15
N GLU A 114 -0.62 -37.90 -14.07
CA GLU A 114 -2.05 -38.13 -14.03
C GLU A 114 -2.65 -37.45 -12.79
N PRO A 115 -3.97 -37.19 -12.76
CA PRO A 115 -4.63 -36.58 -11.59
C PRO A 115 -4.33 -37.36 -10.31
N THR A 116 -3.85 -36.65 -9.29
CA THR A 116 -3.32 -37.25 -8.06
C THR A 116 -4.03 -36.69 -6.83
N ILE A 117 -4.28 -37.56 -5.84
CA ILE A 117 -4.79 -37.16 -4.53
C ILE A 117 -3.73 -37.52 -3.49
N LEU A 118 -3.31 -36.50 -2.71
CA LEU A 118 -2.33 -36.66 -1.63
C LEU A 118 -3.04 -36.51 -0.29
N ASN A 119 -2.77 -37.40 0.66
CA ASN A 119 -3.17 -37.18 2.05
C ASN A 119 -2.11 -36.28 2.71
N VAL A 120 -2.53 -35.08 3.14
CA VAL A 120 -1.64 -34.07 3.74
C VAL A 120 -1.75 -34.01 5.28
N GLY A 121 -2.61 -34.86 5.86
CA GLY A 121 -2.81 -34.93 7.30
C GLY A 121 -3.67 -33.82 7.86
N ASP A 122 -3.45 -33.49 9.11
CA ASP A 122 -4.23 -32.49 9.83
C ASP A 122 -3.93 -31.07 9.32
N VAL A 123 -4.98 -30.26 9.20
CA VAL A 123 -4.92 -28.90 8.72
C VAL A 123 -5.36 -27.95 9.83
N VAL A 124 -4.54 -26.97 10.11
CA VAL A 124 -4.79 -25.96 11.14
C VAL A 124 -4.80 -24.56 10.54
N SER A 125 -5.64 -23.72 11.10
CA SER A 125 -5.64 -22.29 10.79
C SER A 125 -4.35 -21.65 11.34
N TYR A 126 -3.60 -21.00 10.47
CA TYR A 126 -2.29 -20.42 10.77
C TYR A 126 -2.29 -18.91 10.55
N GLY A 127 -1.48 -18.18 11.30
CA GLY A 127 -1.37 -16.74 11.17
C GLY A 127 -0.89 -16.28 9.79
N ASN A 128 -0.80 -14.99 9.60
CA ASN A 128 -0.34 -14.41 8.35
C ASN A 128 1.09 -14.84 8.04
N ILE A 129 1.37 -15.11 6.77
CA ILE A 129 2.71 -15.44 6.28
C ILE A 129 3.14 -14.44 5.21
N LEU A 130 4.46 -14.39 4.95
CA LEU A 130 5.00 -13.67 3.81
C LEU A 130 5.09 -14.62 2.61
N LEU A 131 4.40 -14.31 1.53
CA LEU A 131 4.47 -15.05 0.28
C LEU A 131 5.01 -14.12 -0.82
N SER A 132 6.17 -14.46 -1.37
CA SER A 132 6.86 -13.60 -2.37
C SER A 132 7.01 -12.14 -1.92
N GLY A 133 7.34 -11.92 -0.65
CA GLY A 133 7.50 -10.58 -0.06
C GLY A 133 6.21 -9.83 0.27
N ASN A 134 5.05 -10.46 0.07
CA ASN A 134 3.75 -9.88 0.40
C ASN A 134 3.14 -10.59 1.61
N GLN A 135 2.65 -9.81 2.57
CA GLN A 135 1.90 -10.35 3.69
C GLN A 135 0.54 -10.86 3.22
N THR A 136 0.19 -12.08 3.63
CA THR A 136 -1.08 -12.72 3.30
C THR A 136 -2.06 -12.66 4.47
N ALA A 137 -3.32 -13.00 4.21
CA ALA A 137 -4.30 -13.33 5.23
C ALA A 137 -3.91 -14.62 5.98
N ARG A 138 -4.64 -14.95 7.05
CA ARG A 138 -4.56 -16.29 7.67
C ARG A 138 -4.74 -17.36 6.63
N MET A 139 -3.93 -18.40 6.73
CA MET A 139 -3.92 -19.54 5.82
C MET A 139 -4.16 -20.85 6.57
N LEU A 140 -4.47 -21.87 5.82
CA LEU A 140 -4.51 -23.24 6.31
C LEU A 140 -3.14 -23.87 6.12
N LYS A 141 -2.58 -24.39 7.22
CA LYS A 141 -1.27 -25.02 7.26
C LYS A 141 -1.41 -26.52 7.45
N TYR A 142 -0.62 -27.26 6.73
CA TYR A 142 -0.48 -28.74 6.87
C TYR A 142 0.99 -29.12 6.86
N ASN A 143 1.34 -30.06 7.71
CA ASN A 143 2.70 -30.53 7.89
C ASN A 143 3.05 -31.58 6.83
N TYR A 144 3.19 -31.13 5.59
CA TYR A 144 3.48 -31.96 4.41
C TYR A 144 4.49 -31.24 3.51
N PRO A 145 5.57 -31.92 3.09
CA PRO A 145 6.58 -31.31 2.22
C PRO A 145 6.05 -31.15 0.79
N THR A 146 5.50 -29.99 0.49
CA THR A 146 4.97 -29.68 -0.85
C THR A 146 6.08 -29.30 -1.82
N LYS A 147 5.81 -29.48 -3.11
CA LYS A 147 6.77 -29.23 -4.19
C LYS A 147 6.28 -28.11 -5.10
N SER A 148 7.23 -27.50 -5.80
CA SER A 148 6.90 -26.63 -6.92
C SER A 148 5.99 -27.37 -7.91
N GLY A 149 4.94 -26.70 -8.38
CA GLY A 149 3.93 -27.30 -9.26
C GLY A 149 2.65 -27.78 -8.55
N TYR A 150 2.58 -27.74 -7.21
CA TYR A 150 1.35 -28.06 -6.47
C TYR A 150 0.38 -26.89 -6.38
N CYS A 151 0.77 -25.69 -6.81
CA CYS A 151 -0.05 -24.49 -6.68
C CYS A 151 -1.40 -24.62 -7.42
N GLY A 152 -2.45 -24.19 -6.73
CA GLY A 152 -3.83 -24.35 -7.15
C GLY A 152 -4.47 -25.67 -6.72
N GLY A 153 -3.69 -26.63 -6.19
CA GLY A 153 -4.20 -27.90 -5.67
C GLY A 153 -5.33 -27.69 -4.67
N VAL A 154 -6.39 -28.48 -4.77
CA VAL A 154 -7.62 -28.31 -3.99
C VAL A 154 -7.50 -29.03 -2.66
N LEU A 155 -7.48 -28.29 -1.57
CA LEU A 155 -7.49 -28.80 -0.21
C LEU A 155 -8.92 -29.13 0.20
N TYR A 156 -9.18 -30.38 0.57
CA TYR A 156 -10.53 -30.81 0.92
C TYR A 156 -10.55 -31.86 2.03
N LYS A 157 -11.68 -31.95 2.70
CA LYS A 157 -12.16 -33.05 3.52
C LYS A 157 -13.53 -33.41 2.98
N ILE A 158 -13.95 -34.68 3.02
CA ILE A 158 -15.26 -35.10 2.46
C ILE A 158 -16.38 -34.11 2.82
N GLY A 159 -17.08 -33.63 1.80
CA GLY A 159 -18.16 -32.64 1.97
C GLY A 159 -17.69 -31.20 2.24
N ASN A 160 -16.39 -30.94 2.33
CA ASN A 160 -15.82 -29.60 2.59
C ASN A 160 -14.64 -29.31 1.65
N ILE A 161 -14.75 -28.22 0.91
CA ILE A 161 -13.67 -27.69 0.08
C ILE A 161 -13.06 -26.51 0.84
N LEU A 162 -11.84 -26.69 1.35
CA LEU A 162 -11.25 -25.84 2.39
C LEU A 162 -10.39 -24.71 1.82
N GLY A 163 -9.70 -24.94 0.72
CA GLY A 163 -8.77 -23.96 0.17
C GLY A 163 -8.09 -24.44 -1.11
N ILE A 164 -7.18 -23.59 -1.61
CA ILE A 164 -6.26 -23.94 -2.70
C ILE A 164 -4.82 -23.74 -2.26
N HIS A 165 -3.94 -24.66 -2.63
CA HIS A 165 -2.52 -24.61 -2.30
C HIS A 165 -1.85 -23.43 -2.98
N VAL A 166 -1.13 -22.60 -2.21
CA VAL A 166 -0.46 -21.40 -2.73
C VAL A 166 1.04 -21.35 -2.45
N GLY A 167 1.55 -22.21 -1.59
CA GLY A 167 2.98 -22.23 -1.32
C GLY A 167 3.39 -23.22 -0.23
N GLY A 168 4.69 -23.34 -0.02
CA GLY A 168 5.30 -24.16 1.02
C GLY A 168 6.72 -23.72 1.33
N ASN A 169 7.25 -24.19 2.45
CA ASN A 169 8.62 -23.90 2.90
C ASN A 169 9.54 -25.13 2.87
N GLY A 170 9.14 -26.18 2.16
CA GLY A 170 9.86 -27.46 2.07
C GLY A 170 9.52 -28.45 3.19
N LYS A 171 8.88 -28.00 4.26
CA LYS A 171 8.42 -28.83 5.39
C LYS A 171 6.89 -28.77 5.54
N ASP A 172 6.34 -27.58 5.46
CA ASP A 172 4.92 -27.30 5.57
C ASP A 172 4.36 -26.80 4.25
N GLY A 173 3.08 -27.10 4.00
CA GLY A 173 2.30 -26.53 2.91
C GLY A 173 1.28 -25.53 3.44
N PHE A 174 0.93 -24.55 2.61
CA PHE A 174 -0.03 -23.50 2.92
C PHE A 174 -1.07 -23.39 1.82
N SER A 175 -2.34 -23.33 2.23
CA SER A 175 -3.48 -23.08 1.34
C SER A 175 -4.19 -21.80 1.72
N ALA A 176 -4.57 -21.03 0.72
CA ALA A 176 -5.49 -19.93 0.89
C ALA A 176 -6.87 -20.46 1.28
N THR A 177 -7.47 -19.90 2.32
CA THR A 177 -8.76 -20.34 2.85
C THR A 177 -9.90 -19.94 1.92
N LEU A 178 -10.82 -20.86 1.66
CA LEU A 178 -12.07 -20.57 0.95
C LEU A 178 -13.23 -20.44 1.94
N LEU A 179 -14.02 -19.38 1.76
CA LEU A 179 -15.27 -19.18 2.48
C LEU A 179 -16.41 -18.99 1.48
N ARG A 180 -17.58 -19.57 1.80
CA ARG A 180 -18.77 -19.51 0.92
C ARG A 180 -19.18 -18.07 0.59
N SER A 181 -19.01 -17.16 1.54
CA SER A 181 -19.30 -15.74 1.38
C SER A 181 -18.54 -15.06 0.25
N TYR A 182 -17.38 -15.58 -0.15
CA TYR A 182 -16.60 -15.02 -1.25
C TYR A 182 -17.29 -15.16 -2.62
N PHE A 183 -18.26 -16.07 -2.74
CA PHE A 183 -18.95 -16.39 -3.98
C PHE A 183 -20.45 -16.10 -3.93
N SER A 184 -20.93 -15.36 -2.93
CA SER A 184 -22.29 -14.85 -2.87
C SER A 184 -22.43 -13.59 -3.72
N GLU A 185 -23.56 -13.40 -4.38
CA GLU A 185 -23.83 -12.24 -5.26
C GLU A 185 -23.72 -10.89 -4.52
N THR A 186 -23.83 -10.90 -3.19
CA THR A 186 -23.81 -9.70 -2.33
C THR A 186 -22.43 -9.34 -1.77
N GLN A 187 -21.40 -10.19 -1.90
CA GLN A 187 -20.08 -9.96 -1.30
C GLN A 187 -18.90 -10.07 -2.27
N GLY A 188 -19.16 -10.19 -3.55
CA GLY A 188 -18.14 -10.46 -4.57
C GLY A 188 -17.26 -9.30 -4.96
N GLN A 189 -17.11 -8.25 -4.20
CA GLN A 189 -16.14 -7.20 -4.50
C GLN A 189 -15.92 -6.29 -3.30
N ILE A 190 -14.88 -6.52 -2.52
CA ILE A 190 -14.24 -5.47 -1.74
C ILE A 190 -13.15 -4.82 -2.60
N THR A 191 -13.49 -4.43 -3.79
CA THR A 191 -12.79 -3.42 -4.57
C THR A 191 -13.75 -2.26 -4.73
N LYS A 192 -13.79 -1.34 -3.77
CA LYS A 192 -14.20 0.01 -4.10
C LYS A 192 -13.07 0.59 -4.95
N THR A 193 -13.11 0.32 -6.24
CA THR A 193 -12.52 1.24 -7.21
C THR A 193 -13.07 2.62 -6.90
N ALA A 194 -12.20 3.62 -6.90
CA ALA A 194 -12.63 5.00 -6.85
C ALA A 194 -13.86 5.15 -7.77
N ASN A 195 -14.96 5.69 -7.25
CA ASN A 195 -16.16 5.92 -8.05
C ASN A 195 -15.83 6.92 -9.15
N VAL A 196 -15.46 6.40 -10.31
CA VAL A 196 -15.13 7.22 -11.47
C VAL A 196 -16.43 7.57 -12.17
N ARG A 197 -16.72 8.86 -12.22
CA ARG A 197 -17.86 9.39 -13.00
C ARG A 197 -17.29 10.22 -14.14
N GLU A 198 -17.81 10.01 -15.32
CA GLU A 198 -17.54 10.90 -16.44
C GLU A 198 -18.41 12.14 -16.33
N TYR A 199 -17.78 13.30 -16.27
CA TYR A 199 -18.46 14.59 -16.31
C TYR A 199 -18.14 15.27 -17.63
N GLY A 200 -19.08 16.01 -18.19
CA GLY A 200 -18.87 16.86 -19.36
C GLY A 200 -18.02 18.10 -19.06
N LEU A 201 -16.93 17.93 -18.33
CA LEU A 201 -15.94 18.97 -18.03
C LEU A 201 -14.94 19.09 -19.19
N PRO A 202 -14.37 20.28 -19.43
CA PRO A 202 -13.24 20.40 -20.35
C PRO A 202 -12.12 19.45 -19.93
N THR A 203 -11.58 18.68 -20.88
CA THR A 203 -10.48 17.77 -20.62
C THR A 203 -9.26 18.52 -20.12
N ILE A 204 -8.77 18.16 -18.94
CA ILE A 204 -7.55 18.70 -18.37
C ILE A 204 -6.37 18.00 -19.03
N HIS A 205 -5.51 18.78 -19.71
CA HIS A 205 -4.34 18.26 -20.36
C HIS A 205 -3.29 17.80 -19.33
N THR A 206 -2.81 16.56 -19.49
CA THR A 206 -1.67 16.03 -18.71
C THR A 206 -0.47 15.84 -19.65
N PRO A 207 0.77 16.11 -19.19
CA PRO A 207 1.96 15.85 -20.00
C PRO A 207 2.02 14.38 -20.44
N SER A 208 2.27 14.15 -21.74
CA SER A 208 2.37 12.81 -22.34
C SER A 208 3.80 12.40 -22.67
N LYS A 209 4.74 13.34 -22.56
CA LYS A 209 6.18 13.11 -22.83
C LYS A 209 6.99 13.38 -21.58
N THR A 210 7.96 12.51 -21.34
CA THR A 210 8.93 12.69 -20.25
C THR A 210 9.82 13.90 -20.51
N LYS A 211 10.18 14.59 -19.43
CA LYS A 211 11.23 15.62 -19.41
C LYS A 211 12.58 15.05 -19.00
N LEU A 212 12.62 13.79 -18.61
CA LEU A 212 13.86 13.12 -18.26
C LEU A 212 14.73 12.94 -19.49
N GLN A 213 16.01 13.19 -19.35
CA GLN A 213 17.01 13.03 -20.39
C GLN A 213 18.12 12.13 -19.86
N PRO A 214 18.65 11.20 -20.69
CA PRO A 214 19.79 10.42 -20.27
C PRO A 214 20.99 11.34 -20.02
N SER A 215 21.72 11.08 -18.94
CA SER A 215 22.97 11.77 -18.62
C SER A 215 24.03 11.45 -19.66
N VAL A 216 25.06 12.32 -19.76
CA VAL A 216 26.25 12.06 -20.59
C VAL A 216 27.01 10.78 -20.19
N PHE A 217 26.77 10.29 -19.00
CA PHE A 217 27.35 9.04 -18.50
C PHE A 217 26.44 7.82 -18.65
N HIS A 218 25.26 7.98 -19.24
CA HIS A 218 24.28 6.90 -19.34
C HIS A 218 24.81 5.63 -20.01
N ASP A 219 25.61 5.79 -21.06
CA ASP A 219 26.21 4.65 -21.77
C ASP A 219 27.26 3.90 -20.95
N VAL A 220 27.85 4.57 -19.94
CA VAL A 220 28.85 3.98 -19.04
C VAL A 220 28.17 3.26 -17.86
N PHE A 221 27.15 3.87 -17.30
CA PHE A 221 26.41 3.36 -16.13
C PHE A 221 24.99 3.02 -16.54
N LYS A 222 24.80 1.89 -17.23
CA LYS A 222 23.49 1.45 -17.70
C LYS A 222 22.59 1.08 -16.51
N GLY A 223 21.58 1.89 -16.25
CA GLY A 223 20.52 1.58 -15.31
C GLY A 223 19.49 0.60 -15.87
N THR A 224 18.69 0.01 -14.97
CA THR A 224 17.59 -0.91 -15.31
C THR A 224 16.23 -0.22 -15.37
N LYS A 225 16.16 1.04 -14.92
CA LYS A 225 14.94 1.84 -14.90
C LYS A 225 14.79 2.64 -16.18
N GLU A 226 13.55 2.93 -16.52
CA GLU A 226 13.15 3.75 -17.66
C GLU A 226 12.11 4.79 -17.22
N PRO A 227 11.91 5.88 -17.99
CA PRO A 227 10.84 6.83 -17.69
C PRO A 227 9.48 6.16 -17.62
N ALA A 228 8.68 6.54 -16.62
CA ALA A 228 7.34 6.02 -16.41
C ALA A 228 6.42 6.29 -17.60
N VAL A 229 5.39 5.48 -17.73
CA VAL A 229 4.30 5.73 -18.70
C VAL A 229 3.50 6.96 -18.26
N LEU A 230 3.28 7.89 -19.18
CA LEU A 230 2.52 9.13 -18.93
C LEU A 230 1.23 9.23 -19.75
N SER A 231 1.00 8.31 -20.67
CA SER A 231 -0.14 8.34 -21.60
C SER A 231 -0.57 6.93 -22.00
N GLU A 232 -1.86 6.77 -22.27
CA GLU A 232 -2.43 5.53 -22.82
C GLU A 232 -1.85 5.15 -24.20
N LYS A 233 -1.24 6.09 -24.89
CA LYS A 233 -0.63 5.88 -26.22
C LYS A 233 0.80 5.35 -26.15
N ASP A 234 1.35 5.14 -24.97
CA ASP A 234 2.70 4.61 -24.81
C ASP A 234 2.77 3.17 -25.34
N PRO A 235 3.64 2.88 -26.33
CA PRO A 235 3.70 1.56 -26.96
C PRO A 235 4.24 0.46 -26.01
N ARG A 236 4.83 0.83 -24.88
CA ARG A 236 5.35 -0.10 -23.87
C ARG A 236 4.27 -0.68 -22.97
N LEU A 237 3.04 -0.11 -22.99
CA LEU A 237 1.91 -0.59 -22.20
C LEU A 237 1.38 -1.93 -22.71
N GLU A 238 1.14 -2.85 -21.79
CA GLU A 238 0.49 -4.14 -22.02
C GLU A 238 -0.91 -4.20 -21.40
N THR A 239 -1.33 -3.12 -20.72
CA THR A 239 -2.60 -3.04 -19.97
C THR A 239 -3.30 -1.70 -20.19
N ASP A 240 -4.56 -1.60 -19.74
CA ASP A 240 -5.29 -0.33 -19.69
C ASP A 240 -4.63 0.61 -18.65
N PHE A 241 -4.10 1.73 -19.12
CA PHE A 241 -3.37 2.68 -18.29
C PHE A 241 -4.24 3.33 -17.21
N LYS A 242 -5.46 3.73 -17.57
CA LYS A 242 -6.41 4.34 -16.62
C LYS A 242 -6.77 3.38 -15.49
N LYS A 243 -7.06 2.12 -15.85
CA LYS A 243 -7.31 1.06 -14.87
C LYS A 243 -6.10 0.83 -13.97
N ALA A 244 -4.89 0.82 -14.53
CA ALA A 244 -3.66 0.66 -13.77
C ALA A 244 -3.41 1.82 -12.80
N LEU A 245 -3.65 3.07 -13.22
CA LEU A 245 -3.52 4.25 -12.34
C LEU A 245 -4.44 4.19 -11.14
N PHE A 246 -5.68 3.71 -11.31
CA PHE A 246 -6.65 3.60 -10.21
C PHE A 246 -6.52 2.33 -9.38
N SER A 247 -5.69 1.38 -9.79
CA SER A 247 -5.51 0.10 -9.07
C SER A 247 -4.92 0.24 -7.66
N LYS A 248 -4.31 1.39 -7.34
CA LYS A 248 -3.81 1.68 -5.99
C LYS A 248 -4.92 1.89 -4.97
N TYR A 249 -6.11 2.29 -5.40
CA TYR A 249 -7.24 2.51 -4.51
C TYR A 249 -7.92 1.17 -4.24
N LYS A 250 -7.74 0.67 -3.03
CA LYS A 250 -8.38 -0.55 -2.54
C LYS A 250 -9.55 -0.18 -1.66
N GLY A 251 -10.55 -1.04 -1.58
CA GLY A 251 -11.68 -0.84 -0.70
C GLY A 251 -11.25 -0.76 0.76
N ASN A 252 -12.01 0.01 1.54
CA ASN A 252 -11.78 0.12 2.96
C ASN A 252 -12.22 -1.15 3.68
N LEU A 253 -11.48 -1.50 4.72
CA LEU A 253 -11.80 -2.55 5.64
C LEU A 253 -12.96 -2.18 6.53
N ASP A 254 -13.58 -3.19 7.10
CA ASP A 254 -14.33 -3.03 8.34
C ASP A 254 -13.35 -3.01 9.51
N CYS A 255 -12.89 -1.82 9.88
CA CYS A 255 -11.89 -1.58 10.91
C CYS A 255 -12.35 -0.45 11.80
N GLU A 256 -12.45 -0.73 13.10
CA GLU A 256 -12.86 0.25 14.11
C GLU A 256 -11.70 0.64 15.01
N MET A 257 -11.80 1.84 15.57
CA MET A 257 -10.84 2.32 16.56
C MET A 257 -10.93 1.49 17.85
N ASN A 258 -9.81 0.89 18.23
CA ASN A 258 -9.67 0.11 19.46
C ASN A 258 -8.91 0.85 20.55
N ASP A 259 -8.80 0.24 21.73
CA ASP A 259 -8.12 0.86 22.88
C ASP A 259 -6.63 1.10 22.62
N HIS A 260 -5.95 0.24 21.88
CA HIS A 260 -4.54 0.43 21.54
C HIS A 260 -4.32 1.66 20.66
N VAL A 261 -5.19 1.92 19.70
CA VAL A 261 -5.15 3.15 18.90
C VAL A 261 -5.36 4.38 19.80
N LYS A 262 -6.31 4.33 20.72
CA LYS A 262 -6.57 5.44 21.66
C LYS A 262 -5.38 5.70 22.56
N VAL A 263 -4.73 4.67 23.07
CA VAL A 263 -3.50 4.78 23.87
C VAL A 263 -2.36 5.38 23.04
N ALA A 264 -2.19 4.91 21.81
CA ALA A 264 -1.18 5.44 20.88
C ALA A 264 -1.42 6.93 20.60
N VAL A 265 -2.65 7.34 20.34
CA VAL A 265 -3.04 8.75 20.16
C VAL A 265 -2.70 9.58 21.41
N ALA A 266 -3.09 9.11 22.59
CA ALA A 266 -2.84 9.81 23.83
C ALA A 266 -1.34 9.99 24.12
N HIS A 267 -0.54 8.94 23.92
CA HIS A 267 0.90 8.99 24.12
C HIS A 267 1.58 9.95 23.15
N TYR A 268 1.26 9.85 21.85
CA TYR A 268 1.85 10.74 20.85
C TYR A 268 1.42 12.20 21.07
N SER A 269 0.16 12.44 21.38
CA SER A 269 -0.36 13.80 21.70
C SER A 269 0.36 14.40 22.91
N ALA A 270 0.54 13.64 24.00
CA ALA A 270 1.26 14.10 25.17
C ALA A 270 2.71 14.50 24.86
N GLN A 271 3.37 13.71 23.99
CA GLN A 271 4.72 13.99 23.54
C GLN A 271 4.78 15.30 22.72
N LEU A 272 3.86 15.51 21.78
CA LEU A 272 3.76 16.73 20.98
C LEU A 272 3.41 17.96 21.81
N MET A 273 2.60 17.81 22.87
CA MET A 273 2.25 18.89 23.78
C MET A 273 3.46 19.53 24.48
N THR A 274 4.57 18.79 24.64
CA THR A 274 5.80 19.32 25.22
C THR A 274 6.45 20.42 24.37
N LEU A 275 6.08 20.54 23.11
CA LEU A 275 6.59 21.56 22.19
C LEU A 275 5.83 22.89 22.29
N ASP A 276 4.70 22.94 22.99
CA ASP A 276 3.84 24.11 23.11
C ASP A 276 3.53 24.78 21.75
N ILE A 277 2.99 23.98 20.83
CA ILE A 277 2.73 24.41 19.45
C ILE A 277 1.58 25.42 19.43
N ASP A 278 1.80 26.57 18.81
CA ASP A 278 0.76 27.57 18.59
C ASP A 278 -0.33 27.01 17.66
N SER A 279 -1.55 26.87 18.18
CA SER A 279 -2.70 26.35 17.44
C SER A 279 -3.54 27.42 16.74
N SER A 280 -3.18 28.69 16.86
CA SER A 280 -3.87 29.78 16.17
C SER A 280 -3.72 29.69 14.65
N ASN A 281 -4.68 30.25 13.94
CA ASN A 281 -4.59 30.35 12.50
C ASN A 281 -3.48 31.31 12.09
N MET A 282 -2.77 30.94 11.04
CA MET A 282 -1.80 31.80 10.38
C MET A 282 -2.54 32.80 9.50
N SER A 283 -2.00 34.02 9.33
CA SER A 283 -2.56 35.00 8.39
C SER A 283 -2.48 34.49 6.95
N LEU A 284 -3.32 35.04 6.08
CA LEU A 284 -3.27 34.71 4.64
C LEU A 284 -1.89 35.07 4.06
N GLU A 285 -1.35 36.21 4.43
CA GLU A 285 -0.04 36.70 4.00
C GLU A 285 1.07 35.70 4.40
N ASP A 286 1.11 35.29 5.66
CA ASP A 286 2.10 34.35 6.16
C ASP A 286 1.91 32.95 5.54
N SER A 287 0.67 32.55 5.27
CA SER A 287 0.38 31.26 4.60
C SER A 287 0.91 31.22 3.16
N VAL A 288 1.01 32.37 2.50
CA VAL A 288 1.53 32.50 1.12
C VAL A 288 3.03 32.75 1.11
N PHE A 289 3.50 33.72 1.87
CA PHE A 289 4.90 34.17 1.82
C PHE A 289 5.81 33.46 2.82
N GLY A 290 5.23 32.62 3.68
CA GLY A 290 5.97 31.88 4.68
C GLY A 290 6.19 32.65 5.98
N SER A 291 6.73 31.95 6.95
CA SER A 291 7.11 32.44 8.27
C SER A 291 8.31 31.64 8.77
N GLU A 292 8.76 31.90 9.99
CA GLU A 292 9.82 31.09 10.59
C GLU A 292 9.43 29.61 10.66
N GLY A 293 10.20 28.74 10.00
CA GLY A 293 9.95 27.30 9.91
C GLY A 293 8.96 26.86 8.82
N LEU A 294 8.37 27.80 8.10
CA LEU A 294 7.47 27.52 6.99
C LEU A 294 7.91 28.31 5.76
N GLU A 295 8.35 27.59 4.72
CA GLU A 295 8.73 28.22 3.45
C GLU A 295 7.53 28.85 2.74
N ALA A 296 7.79 29.86 1.91
CA ALA A 296 6.78 30.44 1.03
C ALA A 296 6.22 29.39 0.05
N LEU A 297 5.02 29.62 -0.45
CA LEU A 297 4.44 28.79 -1.50
C LEU A 297 5.37 28.71 -2.71
N ASP A 298 5.54 27.51 -3.24
CA ASP A 298 6.20 27.32 -4.53
C ASP A 298 5.29 27.79 -5.67
N LEU A 299 5.64 28.91 -6.27
CA LEU A 299 4.88 29.50 -7.37
C LEU A 299 5.14 28.84 -8.73
N ASN A 300 6.06 27.86 -8.79
CA ASN A 300 6.38 27.13 -10.01
C ASN A 300 5.51 25.89 -10.22
N THR A 301 4.78 25.45 -9.21
CA THR A 301 3.87 24.32 -9.29
C THR A 301 2.48 24.75 -9.77
N SER A 302 1.66 23.78 -10.20
CA SER A 302 0.30 24.01 -10.68
C SER A 302 -0.56 24.75 -9.64
N ALA A 303 -1.39 25.68 -10.09
CA ALA A 303 -2.42 26.32 -9.26
C ALA A 303 -3.63 25.39 -9.00
N GLY A 304 -3.70 24.25 -9.68
CA GLY A 304 -4.78 23.28 -9.53
C GLY A 304 -6.08 23.74 -10.20
N PHE A 305 -7.15 23.02 -9.87
CA PHE A 305 -8.50 23.35 -10.38
C PHE A 305 -9.09 24.55 -9.61
N PRO A 306 -9.84 25.49 -10.25
CA PRO A 306 -10.18 25.51 -11.69
C PRO A 306 -9.14 26.22 -12.57
N TYR A 307 -8.10 26.76 -12.01
CA TYR A 307 -7.14 27.64 -12.68
C TYR A 307 -6.44 27.00 -13.86
N ILE A 308 -6.11 25.70 -13.73
CA ILE A 308 -5.42 24.96 -14.78
C ILE A 308 -6.21 24.92 -16.09
N SER A 309 -7.54 24.83 -16.01
CA SER A 309 -8.43 24.86 -17.18
C SER A 309 -8.49 26.22 -17.84
N MET A 310 -8.17 27.28 -17.10
CA MET A 310 -8.19 28.67 -17.56
C MET A 310 -6.79 29.18 -17.96
N GLY A 311 -5.77 28.34 -17.84
CA GLY A 311 -4.39 28.75 -18.10
C GLY A 311 -3.80 29.71 -17.07
N ILE A 312 -4.43 29.84 -15.89
CA ILE A 312 -3.98 30.69 -14.80
C ILE A 312 -2.96 29.94 -13.94
N LYS A 313 -1.83 30.59 -13.69
CA LYS A 313 -0.74 30.09 -12.84
C LYS A 313 -0.76 30.76 -11.48
N LYS A 314 -0.10 30.18 -10.48
CA LYS A 314 0.05 30.80 -9.16
C LYS A 314 0.66 32.20 -9.25
N ARG A 315 1.61 32.42 -10.15
CA ARG A 315 2.24 33.73 -10.40
C ARG A 315 1.28 34.80 -10.90
N ASP A 316 0.17 34.41 -11.50
CA ASP A 316 -0.87 35.33 -11.96
C ASP A 316 -1.76 35.82 -10.81
N LEU A 317 -1.80 35.06 -9.70
CA LEU A 317 -2.59 35.37 -8.49
C LEU A 317 -1.76 35.99 -7.38
N ILE A 318 -0.45 35.75 -7.36
CA ILE A 318 0.46 36.13 -6.28
C ILE A 318 1.68 36.80 -6.89
N ASP A 319 1.88 38.06 -6.54
CA ASP A 319 3.09 38.83 -6.86
C ASP A 319 4.07 38.75 -5.68
N LYS A 320 5.12 37.96 -5.83
CA LYS A 320 6.12 37.75 -4.79
C LYS A 320 6.97 38.99 -4.52
N SER A 321 7.21 39.81 -5.54
CA SER A 321 8.08 40.98 -5.43
C SER A 321 7.42 42.14 -4.66
N THR A 322 6.14 42.39 -4.91
CA THR A 322 5.33 43.43 -4.26
C THR A 322 4.53 42.89 -3.07
N LYS A 323 4.51 41.55 -2.87
CA LYS A 323 3.67 40.85 -1.90
C LYS A 323 2.18 41.16 -2.07
N ASP A 324 1.75 41.35 -3.32
CA ASP A 324 0.34 41.62 -3.67
C ASP A 324 -0.39 40.27 -3.88
N ILE A 325 -1.43 40.06 -3.08
CA ILE A 325 -2.31 38.88 -3.12
C ILE A 325 -3.78 39.28 -3.38
N SER A 326 -4.02 40.47 -3.90
CA SER A 326 -5.39 40.95 -4.15
C SER A 326 -6.16 40.04 -5.12
N LYS A 327 -5.51 39.58 -6.18
CA LYS A 327 -6.10 38.61 -7.14
C LYS A 327 -6.40 37.27 -6.50
N LEU A 328 -5.54 36.79 -5.60
CA LEU A 328 -5.79 35.58 -4.82
C LEU A 328 -7.01 35.73 -3.92
N LYS A 329 -7.15 36.86 -3.22
CA LYS A 329 -8.32 37.12 -2.39
C LYS A 329 -9.62 37.10 -3.19
N VAL A 330 -9.64 37.70 -4.38
CA VAL A 330 -10.79 37.65 -5.29
C VAL A 330 -11.10 36.21 -5.71
N ALA A 331 -10.07 35.44 -6.04
CA ALA A 331 -10.23 34.04 -6.46
C ALA A 331 -10.73 33.15 -5.30
N LEU A 332 -10.26 33.38 -4.07
CA LEU A 332 -10.76 32.68 -2.88
C LEU A 332 -12.24 32.94 -2.65
N ASP A 333 -12.70 34.19 -2.80
CA ASP A 333 -14.10 34.54 -2.68
C ASP A 333 -14.96 33.95 -3.80
N LYS A 334 -14.43 33.91 -5.02
CA LYS A 334 -15.16 33.42 -6.20
C LYS A 334 -15.32 31.90 -6.24
N TYR A 335 -14.26 31.17 -5.97
CA TYR A 335 -14.24 29.71 -6.14
C TYR A 335 -14.33 28.94 -4.82
N GLY A 336 -14.06 29.61 -3.69
CA GLY A 336 -14.08 28.98 -2.37
C GLY A 336 -12.98 27.95 -2.17
N VAL A 337 -13.27 27.01 -1.31
CA VAL A 337 -12.38 25.89 -0.93
C VAL A 337 -13.10 24.56 -1.10
N ASP A 338 -12.43 23.45 -0.80
CA ASP A 338 -12.90 22.09 -1.02
C ASP A 338 -13.09 21.79 -2.52
N LEU A 339 -12.11 22.20 -3.29
CA LEU A 339 -12.06 22.01 -4.74
C LEU A 339 -11.41 20.67 -5.08
N PRO A 340 -11.78 20.04 -6.21
CA PRO A 340 -11.15 18.81 -6.63
C PRO A 340 -9.65 18.97 -6.87
N MET A 341 -8.88 17.94 -6.55
CA MET A 341 -7.47 17.82 -6.91
C MET A 341 -7.34 17.38 -8.36
N VAL A 342 -6.28 17.78 -9.02
CA VAL A 342 -5.97 17.33 -10.39
C VAL A 342 -4.93 16.23 -10.34
N THR A 343 -5.25 15.09 -10.93
CA THR A 343 -4.39 13.91 -10.97
C THR A 343 -3.45 13.97 -12.17
N PHE A 344 -2.15 13.88 -11.90
CA PHE A 344 -1.10 13.81 -12.93
C PHE A 344 -0.28 12.53 -12.76
N PRO A 345 -0.03 11.77 -13.85
CA PRO A 345 1.02 10.75 -13.83
C PRO A 345 2.38 11.39 -13.52
N LYS A 346 3.12 10.78 -12.61
CA LYS A 346 4.42 11.29 -12.18
C LYS A 346 5.51 10.92 -13.17
N ASP A 347 6.23 11.93 -13.68
CA ASP A 347 7.39 11.75 -14.56
C ASP A 347 8.62 11.39 -13.70
N GLU A 348 8.95 10.11 -13.66
CA GLU A 348 10.05 9.55 -12.88
C GLU A 348 10.56 8.25 -13.50
N LEU A 349 11.73 7.81 -13.05
CA LEU A 349 12.28 6.51 -13.44
C LEU A 349 11.59 5.37 -12.70
N ARG A 350 11.21 4.32 -13.44
CA ARG A 350 10.54 3.12 -12.91
C ARG A 350 11.19 1.86 -13.46
N LYS A 351 11.09 0.77 -12.71
CA LYS A 351 11.50 -0.57 -13.17
C LYS A 351 10.65 -1.02 -14.36
N LYS A 352 11.23 -1.80 -15.26
CA LYS A 352 10.58 -2.25 -16.52
C LYS A 352 9.24 -2.94 -16.30
N GLU A 353 9.12 -3.79 -15.29
CA GLU A 353 7.87 -4.47 -14.95
C GLU A 353 6.76 -3.49 -14.51
N LYS A 354 7.11 -2.32 -13.99
CA LYS A 354 6.14 -1.27 -13.66
C LYS A 354 5.69 -0.47 -14.87
N ILE A 355 6.51 -0.45 -15.92
CA ILE A 355 6.20 0.24 -17.17
C ILE A 355 5.19 -0.55 -17.97
N SER A 356 5.44 -1.82 -18.26
CA SER A 356 4.53 -2.67 -19.01
C SER A 356 3.15 -2.82 -18.33
N SER A 357 3.14 -2.88 -16.99
CA SER A 357 1.91 -2.95 -16.20
C SER A 357 1.21 -1.59 -15.98
N GLY A 358 1.75 -0.49 -16.52
CA GLY A 358 1.16 0.84 -16.39
C GLY A 358 1.10 1.38 -14.95
N LYS A 359 1.91 0.84 -14.04
CA LYS A 359 1.95 1.24 -12.63
C LYS A 359 2.77 2.51 -12.41
N THR A 360 2.33 3.60 -13.03
CA THR A 360 2.87 4.93 -12.81
C THR A 360 2.31 5.51 -11.51
N ARG A 361 3.18 6.12 -10.70
CA ARG A 361 2.70 6.88 -9.55
C ARG A 361 2.00 8.16 -10.00
N VAL A 362 1.08 8.65 -9.20
CA VAL A 362 0.35 9.88 -9.48
C VAL A 362 0.71 10.96 -8.47
N ILE A 363 0.62 12.20 -8.92
CA ILE A 363 0.66 13.41 -8.10
C ILE A 363 -0.73 14.00 -8.11
N GLU A 364 -1.25 14.33 -6.94
CA GLU A 364 -2.52 15.00 -6.79
C GLU A 364 -2.27 16.50 -6.53
N ALA A 365 -2.51 17.31 -7.54
CA ALA A 365 -2.32 18.75 -7.41
C ALA A 365 -3.53 19.38 -6.74
N SER A 366 -3.34 19.82 -5.52
CA SER A 366 -4.34 20.59 -4.76
C SER A 366 -4.54 21.97 -5.38
N SER A 367 -5.78 22.47 -5.34
CA SER A 367 -6.04 23.87 -5.67
C SER A 367 -5.23 24.81 -4.75
N VAL A 368 -4.75 25.92 -5.28
CA VAL A 368 -4.08 26.94 -4.47
C VAL A 368 -4.99 27.44 -3.34
N ASN A 369 -6.30 27.47 -3.55
CA ASN A 369 -7.28 27.83 -2.53
C ASN A 369 -7.21 26.87 -1.33
N ASP A 370 -7.21 25.58 -1.59
CA ASP A 370 -7.15 24.56 -0.54
C ASP A 370 -5.75 24.51 0.10
N THR A 371 -4.71 24.66 -0.68
CA THR A 371 -3.34 24.75 -0.15
C THR A 371 -3.20 25.88 0.85
N VAL A 372 -3.70 27.06 0.51
CA VAL A 372 -3.69 28.23 1.39
C VAL A 372 -4.56 27.99 2.63
N ALA A 373 -5.75 27.42 2.48
CA ALA A 373 -6.62 27.08 3.60
C ALA A 373 -5.95 26.13 4.61
N PHE A 374 -5.30 25.08 4.13
CA PHE A 374 -4.54 24.16 4.99
C PHE A 374 -3.37 24.85 5.69
N ARG A 375 -2.65 25.71 4.99
CA ARG A 375 -1.52 26.45 5.57
C ARG A 375 -1.98 27.49 6.59
N MET A 376 -3.13 28.10 6.41
CA MET A 376 -3.71 28.99 7.42
C MET A 376 -4.06 28.27 8.71
N VAL A 377 -4.68 27.09 8.61
CA VAL A 377 -5.09 26.30 9.78
C VAL A 377 -3.91 25.56 10.42
N TYR A 378 -3.07 24.91 9.63
CA TYR A 378 -2.00 24.02 10.11
C TYR A 378 -0.58 24.57 9.93
N GLY A 379 -0.44 25.80 9.44
CA GLY A 379 0.88 26.38 9.16
C GLY A 379 1.81 26.38 10.36
N ASN A 380 1.30 26.72 11.54
CA ASN A 380 2.08 26.69 12.77
C ASN A 380 2.48 25.27 13.20
N LEU A 381 1.64 24.27 12.92
CA LEU A 381 1.99 22.86 13.11
C LEU A 381 3.13 22.46 12.18
N PHE A 382 3.03 22.78 10.90
CA PHE A 382 4.08 22.48 9.91
C PHE A 382 5.41 23.15 10.29
N ALA A 383 5.35 24.43 10.70
CA ALA A 383 6.54 25.14 11.16
C ALA A 383 7.18 24.50 12.39
N ALA A 384 6.38 24.05 13.35
CA ALA A 384 6.86 23.37 14.54
C ALA A 384 7.57 22.03 14.20
N PHE A 385 7.02 21.26 13.27
CA PHE A 385 7.64 20.02 12.80
C PHE A 385 8.96 20.30 12.08
N HIS A 386 9.00 21.27 11.19
CA HIS A 386 10.22 21.64 10.46
C HIS A 386 11.34 22.13 11.37
N LYS A 387 10.99 22.81 12.47
CA LYS A 387 11.98 23.30 13.46
C LYS A 387 12.46 22.21 14.43
N ASN A 388 11.74 21.11 14.56
CA ASN A 388 11.97 20.09 15.58
C ASN A 388 12.02 18.66 15.00
N PRO A 389 12.87 18.38 13.98
CA PRO A 389 13.06 17.01 13.56
C PRO A 389 13.68 16.21 14.70
N GLY A 390 13.17 15.02 14.94
CA GLY A 390 13.65 14.14 16.02
C GLY A 390 12.55 13.28 16.62
N ILE A 391 12.83 12.73 17.80
CA ILE A 391 11.93 11.76 18.47
C ILE A 391 10.70 12.41 19.12
N VAL A 392 10.71 13.71 19.42
CA VAL A 392 9.56 14.39 20.04
C VAL A 392 8.44 14.55 19.01
N THR A 393 8.74 15.09 17.83
CA THR A 393 7.78 15.12 16.71
C THR A 393 7.60 13.76 16.06
N GLY A 394 8.55 12.85 16.27
CA GLY A 394 8.63 11.57 15.56
C GLY A 394 8.87 11.75 14.06
N SER A 395 9.51 12.85 13.65
CA SER A 395 9.59 13.30 12.26
C SER A 395 11.02 13.65 11.86
N ALA A 396 11.37 13.28 10.64
CA ALA A 396 12.57 13.77 9.96
C ALA A 396 12.24 14.85 8.90
N VAL A 397 10.98 15.24 8.75
CA VAL A 397 10.57 16.27 7.78
C VAL A 397 11.26 17.60 8.13
N GLY A 398 11.95 18.17 7.15
CA GLY A 398 12.75 19.41 7.35
C GLY A 398 14.14 19.18 7.89
N CYS A 399 14.60 17.93 8.08
CA CYS A 399 15.97 17.65 8.53
C CYS A 399 17.00 17.90 7.41
N ASP A 400 18.21 18.24 7.83
CA ASP A 400 19.40 18.17 6.99
C ASP A 400 20.12 16.84 7.26
N PRO A 401 20.15 15.89 6.30
CA PRO A 401 20.76 14.58 6.53
C PRO A 401 22.21 14.64 6.98
N GLU A 402 22.99 15.60 6.49
CA GLU A 402 24.41 15.72 6.82
C GLU A 402 24.66 15.97 8.31
N THR A 403 23.74 16.64 8.99
CA THR A 403 23.84 16.87 10.43
C THR A 403 22.94 15.94 11.24
N PHE A 404 21.80 15.56 10.69
CA PHE A 404 20.79 14.79 11.40
C PHE A 404 21.20 13.32 11.60
N TRP A 405 21.94 12.72 10.64
CA TRP A 405 22.37 11.33 10.73
C TRP A 405 23.22 11.03 11.95
N SER A 406 24.05 11.97 12.39
CA SER A 406 24.82 11.82 13.64
C SER A 406 23.94 11.82 14.88
N LYS A 407 22.77 12.46 14.83
CA LYS A 407 21.83 12.54 15.96
C LYS A 407 20.93 11.31 16.08
N ILE A 408 20.63 10.61 14.96
CA ILE A 408 19.70 9.48 14.96
C ILE A 408 20.12 8.37 15.93
N PRO A 409 21.37 7.85 15.91
CA PRO A 409 21.76 6.80 16.85
C PRO A 409 21.72 7.23 18.32
N VAL A 410 21.88 8.52 18.60
CA VAL A 410 21.77 9.06 19.97
C VAL A 410 20.32 9.15 20.41
N MET A 411 19.43 9.58 19.52
CA MET A 411 17.99 9.69 19.80
C MET A 411 17.32 8.33 19.88
N LEU A 412 17.67 7.41 18.97
CA LEU A 412 17.23 6.02 18.96
C LEU A 412 18.18 5.17 19.80
N ASP A 413 18.19 5.38 21.08
CA ASP A 413 19.15 4.83 22.04
C ASP A 413 18.85 3.40 22.51
N GLY A 414 17.80 2.78 22.00
CA GLY A 414 17.40 1.43 22.35
C GLY A 414 18.33 0.34 21.80
N GLU A 415 18.31 -0.84 22.41
CA GLU A 415 19.11 -1.99 21.96
C GLU A 415 18.59 -2.60 20.67
N CYS A 416 17.28 -2.45 20.40
CA CYS A 416 16.59 -3.02 19.24
C CYS A 416 16.27 -1.92 18.24
N ILE A 417 16.97 -1.92 17.10
CA ILE A 417 16.69 -1.03 15.98
C ILE A 417 15.79 -1.76 14.99
N MET A 418 14.77 -1.08 14.51
CA MET A 418 13.76 -1.64 13.62
C MET A 418 13.46 -0.68 12.48
N ALA A 419 13.21 -1.23 11.30
CA ALA A 419 12.73 -0.52 10.12
C ALA A 419 12.03 -1.51 9.20
N PHE A 420 11.01 -1.05 8.49
CA PHE A 420 10.31 -1.86 7.49
C PHE A 420 9.70 -0.95 6.42
N ASP A 421 9.29 -1.56 5.32
CA ASP A 421 8.57 -0.87 4.25
C ASP A 421 7.09 -1.17 4.31
N TYR A 422 6.29 -0.20 3.91
CA TYR A 422 4.87 -0.39 3.60
C TYR A 422 4.68 -0.60 2.10
N THR A 423 3.79 -1.50 1.75
CA THR A 423 3.32 -1.63 0.37
C THR A 423 2.13 -0.71 0.15
N ASN A 424 2.23 0.24 -0.79
CA ASN A 424 1.15 1.18 -1.11
C ASN A 424 0.60 1.90 0.13
N TYR A 425 1.47 2.49 0.94
CA TYR A 425 1.10 3.16 2.19
C TYR A 425 0.01 4.20 1.99
N ASP A 426 0.22 5.17 1.11
CA ASP A 426 -0.72 6.27 0.87
C ASP A 426 -2.12 5.77 0.52
N GLY A 427 -2.22 4.75 -0.33
CA GLY A 427 -3.49 4.14 -0.74
C GLY A 427 -4.09 3.17 0.27
N SER A 428 -3.36 2.80 1.32
CA SER A 428 -3.76 1.80 2.32
C SER A 428 -4.23 2.42 3.65
N ILE A 429 -4.17 3.75 3.79
CA ILE A 429 -4.57 4.43 5.03
C ILE A 429 -6.09 4.44 5.14
N HIS A 430 -6.57 3.61 6.10
CA HIS A 430 -7.99 3.50 6.41
C HIS A 430 -8.56 4.80 7.01
N PRO A 431 -9.84 5.13 6.80
CA PRO A 431 -10.50 6.27 7.45
C PRO A 431 -10.31 6.34 8.97
N MET A 432 -10.20 5.19 9.65
CA MET A 432 -9.94 5.13 11.09
C MET A 432 -8.65 5.88 11.48
N TRP A 433 -7.59 5.81 10.67
CA TRP A 433 -6.33 6.52 10.94
C TRP A 433 -6.48 8.03 10.78
N PHE A 434 -7.38 8.50 9.92
CA PHE A 434 -7.74 9.91 9.83
C PHE A 434 -8.49 10.37 11.07
N GLU A 435 -9.38 9.53 11.63
CA GLU A 435 -10.02 9.80 12.93
C GLU A 435 -8.97 9.88 14.05
N ALA A 436 -7.99 9.00 14.06
CA ALA A 436 -6.88 9.06 15.01
C ALA A 436 -6.06 10.35 14.85
N LEU A 437 -5.76 10.77 13.61
CA LEU A 437 -5.08 12.03 13.33
C LEU A 437 -5.90 13.23 13.83
N LYS A 438 -7.20 13.24 13.59
CA LYS A 438 -8.11 14.27 14.09
C LYS A 438 -8.09 14.36 15.61
N MET A 439 -8.05 13.23 16.31
CA MET A 439 -7.92 13.18 17.77
C MET A 439 -6.60 13.80 18.25
N VAL A 440 -5.49 13.50 17.59
CA VAL A 440 -4.20 14.14 17.91
C VAL A 440 -4.27 15.64 17.70
N LEU A 441 -4.81 16.11 16.58
CA LEU A 441 -4.97 17.53 16.28
C LEU A 441 -5.88 18.23 17.30
N ASN A 442 -7.00 17.61 17.67
CA ASN A 442 -7.90 18.15 18.70
C ASN A 442 -7.20 18.24 20.06
N ASN A 443 -6.39 17.26 20.44
CA ASN A 443 -5.61 17.29 21.68
C ASN A 443 -4.60 18.44 21.69
N LEU A 444 -4.08 18.83 20.51
CA LEU A 444 -3.21 19.99 20.32
C LEU A 444 -3.99 21.29 20.10
N GLN A 445 -5.31 21.25 20.18
CA GLN A 445 -6.25 22.38 20.00
C GLN A 445 -6.29 22.96 18.58
N PHE A 446 -5.92 22.16 17.57
CA PHE A 446 -6.10 22.50 16.17
C PHE A 446 -7.51 22.14 15.68
N GLU A 447 -8.03 22.94 14.76
CA GLU A 447 -9.22 22.59 13.97
C GLU A 447 -8.94 21.32 13.15
N SER A 448 -9.82 20.31 13.24
CA SER A 448 -9.58 19.00 12.59
C SER A 448 -10.48 18.73 11.37
N ARG A 449 -11.48 19.57 11.10
CA ARG A 449 -12.47 19.33 10.02
C ARG A 449 -11.86 19.30 8.62
N LEU A 450 -10.77 20.04 8.36
CA LEU A 450 -10.11 20.00 7.06
C LEU A 450 -9.52 18.63 6.74
N ILE A 451 -9.24 17.82 7.73
CA ILE A 451 -8.73 16.44 7.54
C ILE A 451 -9.77 15.57 6.83
N ASP A 452 -11.06 15.84 6.99
CA ASP A 452 -12.12 15.12 6.27
C ASP A 452 -12.01 15.29 4.74
N ARG A 453 -11.46 16.40 4.27
CA ARG A 453 -11.20 16.61 2.82
C ARG A 453 -10.06 15.75 2.30
N LEU A 454 -9.14 15.32 3.14
CA LEU A 454 -8.09 14.35 2.79
C LEU A 454 -8.64 12.94 2.81
N CYS A 455 -9.46 12.60 3.82
CA CYS A 455 -10.08 11.28 3.98
C CYS A 455 -11.10 11.01 2.87
N ASN A 456 -11.90 12.01 2.50
CA ASN A 456 -12.91 11.94 1.44
C ASN A 456 -12.52 12.92 0.33
N SER A 457 -11.54 12.54 -0.47
CA SER A 457 -10.95 13.41 -1.47
C SER A 457 -11.64 13.31 -2.82
N LYS A 458 -11.67 14.45 -3.53
CA LYS A 458 -12.26 14.61 -4.86
C LYS A 458 -11.16 14.87 -5.86
N HIS A 459 -11.21 14.21 -7.00
CA HIS A 459 -10.13 14.25 -7.99
C HIS A 459 -10.68 14.37 -9.41
N ILE A 460 -9.87 14.99 -10.27
CA ILE A 460 -10.10 15.04 -11.72
C ILE A 460 -8.87 14.45 -12.42
N TYR A 461 -9.09 13.43 -13.25
CA TYR A 461 -8.10 12.91 -14.18
C TYR A 461 -8.61 13.10 -15.61
N LYS A 462 -7.99 13.99 -16.37
CA LYS A 462 -8.41 14.38 -17.72
C LYS A 462 -9.87 14.84 -17.75
N ASP A 463 -10.79 14.00 -18.22
CA ASP A 463 -12.24 14.23 -18.31
C ASP A 463 -13.04 13.46 -17.26
N SER A 464 -12.38 12.73 -16.38
CA SER A 464 -13.00 11.88 -15.38
C SER A 464 -12.92 12.52 -14.00
N TYR A 465 -14.05 12.59 -13.31
CA TYR A 465 -14.14 12.95 -11.91
C TYR A 465 -14.29 11.68 -11.06
N TYR A 466 -13.57 11.61 -9.95
CA TYR A 466 -13.71 10.50 -9.02
C TYR A 466 -13.55 10.95 -7.56
N GLU A 467 -14.14 10.17 -6.66
CA GLU A 467 -14.07 10.38 -5.22
C GLU A 467 -13.39 9.17 -4.57
N VAL A 468 -12.57 9.44 -3.57
CA VAL A 468 -11.82 8.43 -2.83
C VAL A 468 -12.10 8.58 -1.35
N GLU A 469 -12.42 7.47 -0.68
CA GLU A 469 -12.53 7.40 0.77
C GLU A 469 -11.33 6.64 1.33
N GLY A 470 -10.61 7.27 2.25
CA GLY A 470 -9.33 6.74 2.75
C GLY A 470 -8.17 6.98 1.78
N GLY A 471 -6.98 6.64 2.24
CA GLY A 471 -5.75 6.99 1.54
C GLY A 471 -5.39 8.48 1.64
N VAL A 472 -4.12 8.78 1.66
CA VAL A 472 -3.64 10.18 1.68
C VAL A 472 -3.30 10.61 0.26
N PRO A 473 -3.89 11.70 -0.27
CA PRO A 473 -3.54 12.20 -1.59
C PRO A 473 -2.10 12.70 -1.62
N SER A 474 -1.26 12.10 -2.46
CA SER A 474 0.12 12.53 -2.67
C SER A 474 0.15 13.92 -3.32
N GLY A 475 0.84 14.87 -2.71
CA GLY A 475 0.99 16.24 -3.23
C GLY A 475 0.02 17.26 -2.64
N CYS A 476 -0.87 16.88 -1.72
CA CYS A 476 -1.63 17.86 -0.94
C CYS A 476 -0.74 18.59 0.06
N SER A 477 -1.21 19.75 0.55
CA SER A 477 -0.48 20.51 1.56
C SER A 477 -0.33 19.71 2.85
N GLY A 478 0.90 19.61 3.35
CA GLY A 478 1.20 18.89 4.59
C GLY A 478 1.17 17.37 4.51
N THR A 479 1.07 16.77 3.32
CA THR A 479 1.04 15.30 3.14
C THR A 479 2.15 14.59 3.91
N SER A 480 3.38 15.05 3.81
CA SER A 480 4.51 14.45 4.49
C SER A 480 4.37 14.47 6.01
N ILE A 481 3.89 15.59 6.56
CA ILE A 481 3.70 15.76 8.02
C ILE A 481 2.52 14.92 8.50
N PHE A 482 1.38 14.97 7.83
CA PHE A 482 0.21 14.17 8.22
C PHE A 482 0.49 12.67 8.10
N ASN A 483 1.15 12.22 7.04
CA ASN A 483 1.58 10.84 6.91
C ASN A 483 2.56 10.42 8.01
N THR A 484 3.47 11.30 8.38
CA THR A 484 4.41 11.08 9.48
C THR A 484 3.68 10.95 10.81
N MET A 485 2.71 11.83 11.08
CA MET A 485 1.89 11.76 12.30
C MET A 485 1.08 10.47 12.37
N ILE A 486 0.44 10.09 11.27
CA ILE A 486 -0.30 8.83 11.17
C ILE A 486 0.64 7.65 11.40
N ASN A 487 1.83 7.65 10.80
CA ASN A 487 2.81 6.58 11.00
C ASN A 487 3.26 6.45 12.45
N ASN A 488 3.44 7.55 13.16
CA ASN A 488 3.73 7.55 14.59
C ASN A 488 2.62 6.87 15.42
N VAL A 489 1.36 7.10 15.07
CA VAL A 489 0.22 6.43 15.72
C VAL A 489 0.19 4.94 15.34
N ILE A 490 0.41 4.62 14.08
CA ILE A 490 0.45 3.23 13.58
C ILE A 490 1.50 2.42 14.31
N ILE A 491 2.74 2.88 14.37
CA ILE A 491 3.84 2.14 15.01
C ILE A 491 3.53 1.86 16.48
N ARG A 492 3.05 2.86 17.22
CA ARG A 492 2.64 2.67 18.62
C ARG A 492 1.55 1.62 18.77
N THR A 493 0.57 1.67 17.89
CA THR A 493 -0.55 0.72 17.88
C THR A 493 -0.08 -0.70 17.60
N LEU A 494 0.74 -0.89 16.57
CA LEU A 494 1.25 -2.22 16.21
C LEU A 494 2.14 -2.82 17.28
N VAL A 495 2.95 -2.00 17.94
CA VAL A 495 3.80 -2.45 19.06
C VAL A 495 2.94 -2.86 20.26
N LEU A 496 1.88 -2.10 20.59
CA LEU A 496 0.93 -2.46 21.62
C LEU A 496 0.15 -3.74 21.29
N ASP A 497 -0.24 -3.93 20.04
CA ASP A 497 -0.94 -5.14 19.58
C ASP A 497 -0.06 -6.39 19.72
N ALA A 498 1.23 -6.27 19.39
CA ALA A 498 2.19 -7.37 19.49
C ALA A 498 2.63 -7.63 20.94
N TYR A 499 2.71 -6.59 21.76
CA TYR A 499 3.25 -6.62 23.13
C TYR A 499 2.38 -5.77 24.06
N LYS A 500 1.33 -6.35 24.63
CA LYS A 500 0.29 -5.66 25.42
C LYS A 500 0.79 -4.81 26.60
N HIS A 501 1.93 -5.18 27.19
CA HIS A 501 2.50 -4.53 28.39
C HIS A 501 3.74 -3.70 28.07
N ILE A 502 3.89 -3.29 26.83
CA ILE A 502 5.01 -2.46 26.37
C ILE A 502 4.97 -1.08 27.05
N ASP A 503 6.15 -0.53 27.35
CA ASP A 503 6.30 0.84 27.83
C ASP A 503 6.58 1.76 26.64
N LEU A 504 5.58 2.52 26.18
CA LEU A 504 5.72 3.42 25.03
C LEU A 504 6.76 4.53 25.24
N ASP A 505 7.10 4.88 26.48
CA ASP A 505 8.15 5.87 26.76
C ASP A 505 9.56 5.39 26.37
N LYS A 506 9.72 4.07 26.22
CA LYS A 506 10.95 3.42 25.75
C LYS A 506 10.99 3.17 24.26
N LEU A 507 9.91 3.48 23.55
CA LEU A 507 9.77 3.39 22.11
C LEU A 507 10.10 4.75 21.49
N LYS A 508 11.13 4.80 20.64
CA LYS A 508 11.57 6.01 19.95
C LYS A 508 11.33 5.85 18.46
N ILE A 509 10.66 6.80 17.84
CA ILE A 509 10.23 6.72 16.44
C ILE A 509 10.68 7.96 15.69
N ILE A 510 11.21 7.78 14.50
CA ILE A 510 11.47 8.84 13.52
C ILE A 510 10.91 8.38 12.18
N ALA A 511 9.99 9.14 11.62
CA ALA A 511 9.36 8.85 10.35
C ALA A 511 9.46 10.03 9.38
N TYR A 512 9.39 9.73 8.10
CA TYR A 512 9.21 10.70 7.03
C TYR A 512 8.18 10.11 6.05
N GLY A 513 6.92 10.53 6.20
CA GLY A 513 5.81 9.89 5.48
C GLY A 513 5.69 8.41 5.86
N ASP A 514 5.81 7.54 4.89
CA ASP A 514 5.78 6.08 5.07
C ASP A 514 7.13 5.49 5.53
N ASP A 515 8.21 6.19 5.32
CA ASP A 515 9.53 5.73 5.74
C ASP A 515 9.70 5.90 7.24
N VAL A 516 10.18 4.86 7.93
CA VAL A 516 10.27 4.86 9.39
C VAL A 516 11.46 4.07 9.89
N ILE A 517 12.12 4.63 10.89
CA ILE A 517 13.12 3.96 11.73
C ILE A 517 12.72 4.15 13.19
N PHE A 518 12.75 3.10 13.97
CA PHE A 518 12.37 3.17 15.38
C PHE A 518 13.20 2.21 16.21
N SER A 519 13.22 2.45 17.51
CA SER A 519 13.95 1.61 18.47
C SER A 519 13.13 1.34 19.71
N TYR A 520 13.46 0.26 20.38
CA TYR A 520 12.96 -0.05 21.70
C TYR A 520 14.09 -0.39 22.64
N LYS A 521 13.91 -0.12 23.93
CA LYS A 521 14.96 -0.35 24.93
C LYS A 521 15.44 -1.81 25.00
N TYR A 522 14.50 -2.75 24.80
CA TYR A 522 14.77 -4.19 24.81
C TYR A 522 14.53 -4.81 23.46
N THR A 523 14.96 -6.03 23.24
CA THR A 523 14.75 -6.75 21.98
C THR A 523 13.28 -7.08 21.77
N LEU A 524 12.75 -6.67 20.62
CA LEU A 524 11.42 -7.02 20.12
C LEU A 524 11.54 -7.78 18.80
N ASP A 525 10.54 -8.60 18.50
CA ASP A 525 10.40 -9.27 17.23
C ASP A 525 9.71 -8.34 16.22
N MET A 526 10.47 -7.81 15.28
CA MET A 526 9.98 -6.89 14.24
C MET A 526 8.93 -7.56 13.34
N GLU A 527 9.08 -8.84 13.05
CA GLU A 527 8.11 -9.60 12.25
C GLU A 527 6.75 -9.68 12.96
N ALA A 528 6.74 -9.94 14.27
CA ALA A 528 5.52 -9.96 15.06
C ALA A 528 4.79 -8.62 15.04
N ILE A 529 5.53 -7.51 15.11
CA ILE A 529 4.99 -6.15 15.00
C ILE A 529 4.42 -5.91 13.60
N ALA A 530 5.16 -6.27 12.56
CA ALA A 530 4.75 -6.10 11.15
C ALA A 530 3.46 -6.88 10.83
N GLN A 531 3.31 -8.10 11.36
CA GLN A 531 2.14 -8.94 11.14
C GLN A 531 0.85 -8.31 11.70
N GLU A 532 0.93 -7.51 12.73
CA GLU A 532 -0.23 -6.81 13.30
C GLU A 532 -0.83 -5.77 12.33
N GLY A 533 -0.05 -5.30 11.36
CA GLY A 533 -0.51 -4.34 10.34
C GLY A 533 -1.68 -4.85 9.50
N SER A 534 -1.79 -6.15 9.28
CA SER A 534 -2.86 -6.75 8.48
C SER A 534 -4.27 -6.50 9.03
N LYS A 535 -4.42 -6.35 10.34
CA LYS A 535 -5.69 -6.00 11.00
C LYS A 535 -6.23 -4.66 10.54
N TYR A 536 -5.35 -3.78 10.07
CA TYR A 536 -5.64 -2.41 9.67
C TYR A 536 -5.47 -2.19 8.16
N GLY A 537 -5.33 -3.27 7.38
CA GLY A 537 -5.12 -3.19 5.94
C GLY A 537 -3.74 -2.74 5.49
N LEU A 538 -2.79 -2.76 6.40
CA LEU A 538 -1.41 -2.39 6.12
C LEU A 538 -0.62 -3.64 5.73
N THR A 539 0.08 -3.58 4.62
CA THR A 539 1.04 -4.60 4.19
C THR A 539 2.44 -4.10 4.49
N ILE A 540 3.09 -4.77 5.44
CA ILE A 540 4.42 -4.38 5.95
C ILE A 540 5.40 -5.48 5.58
N THR A 541 6.50 -5.09 4.94
CA THR A 541 7.53 -6.00 4.43
C THR A 541 8.91 -5.57 4.92
N PRO A 542 9.93 -6.47 4.85
CA PRO A 542 11.30 -6.09 5.16
C PRO A 542 11.80 -4.93 4.30
N ALA A 543 12.53 -3.99 4.92
CA ALA A 543 13.06 -2.81 4.25
C ALA A 543 14.05 -3.14 3.11
N ASP A 544 14.77 -4.25 3.20
CA ASP A 544 15.70 -4.74 2.19
C ASP A 544 15.02 -5.50 1.04
N LYS A 545 13.68 -5.59 1.06
CA LYS A 545 12.86 -6.33 0.10
C LYS A 545 13.14 -7.83 0.05
N SER A 546 13.77 -8.38 1.08
CA SER A 546 13.90 -9.82 1.27
C SER A 546 12.57 -10.45 1.70
N GLU A 547 12.50 -11.77 1.67
CA GLU A 547 11.30 -12.52 2.08
C GLU A 547 11.14 -12.63 3.61
N THR A 548 12.23 -12.42 4.34
CA THR A 548 12.27 -12.57 5.81
C THR A 548 12.84 -11.34 6.48
N PHE A 549 12.30 -11.02 7.67
CA PHE A 549 12.85 -9.99 8.53
C PHE A 549 14.17 -10.45 9.15
N LYS A 550 15.18 -9.59 9.07
CA LYS A 550 16.51 -9.83 9.64
C LYS A 550 16.76 -8.85 10.79
N LYS A 551 17.56 -9.27 11.75
CA LYS A 551 18.03 -8.34 12.79
C LYS A 551 18.77 -7.16 12.17
N LEU A 552 18.37 -5.94 12.57
CA LEU A 552 18.95 -4.70 12.10
C LEU A 552 19.88 -4.09 13.15
N ASP A 553 20.91 -3.45 12.66
CA ASP A 553 21.79 -2.55 13.38
C ASP A 553 22.18 -1.36 12.47
N TYR A 554 22.98 -0.43 12.93
CA TYR A 554 23.36 0.73 12.12
C TYR A 554 24.29 0.39 10.95
N SER A 555 24.82 -0.84 10.87
CA SER A 555 25.60 -1.29 9.72
C SER A 555 24.72 -1.72 8.52
N ASN A 556 23.46 -2.10 8.75
CA ASN A 556 22.57 -2.63 7.72
C ASN A 556 21.21 -1.92 7.62
N VAL A 557 20.83 -1.09 8.57
CA VAL A 557 19.59 -0.33 8.51
C VAL A 557 19.73 0.85 7.53
N THR A 558 18.64 1.15 6.82
CA THR A 558 18.52 2.33 5.97
C THR A 558 17.33 3.17 6.37
N PHE A 559 17.44 4.48 6.20
CA PHE A 559 16.36 5.45 6.36
C PHE A 559 16.49 6.52 5.29
N LEU A 560 15.39 6.86 4.63
CA LEU A 560 15.38 7.76 3.46
C LEU A 560 16.39 7.32 2.39
N LYS A 561 16.47 6.02 2.13
CA LYS A 561 17.42 5.35 1.22
C LYS A 561 18.91 5.55 1.58
N ARG A 562 19.20 6.02 2.79
CA ARG A 562 20.57 6.27 3.25
C ARG A 562 20.96 5.32 4.36
N GLY A 563 22.17 4.77 4.27
CA GLY A 563 22.82 4.03 5.35
C GLY A 563 23.53 4.96 6.33
N PHE A 564 24.16 4.37 7.33
CA PHE A 564 24.88 5.06 8.41
C PHE A 564 26.36 4.65 8.37
N LYS A 565 27.24 5.58 8.07
CA LYS A 565 28.70 5.36 8.04
C LYS A 565 29.37 6.21 9.10
N GLN A 566 30.00 5.56 10.09
CA GLN A 566 30.80 6.24 11.09
C GLN A 566 32.04 6.90 10.45
N ASP A 567 32.33 8.15 10.85
CA ASP A 567 33.55 8.84 10.43
C ASP A 567 34.78 8.12 10.94
N GLU A 568 35.83 8.07 10.14
CA GLU A 568 37.08 7.39 10.50
C GLU A 568 37.85 8.08 11.63
N ARG A 569 37.68 9.39 11.78
CA ARG A 569 38.40 10.21 12.78
C ARG A 569 37.55 10.49 14.02
N TYR A 570 36.26 10.69 13.85
CA TYR A 570 35.36 11.14 14.90
C TYR A 570 34.19 10.16 15.06
N SER A 571 34.26 9.35 16.11
CA SER A 571 33.27 8.28 16.35
C SER A 571 31.81 8.76 16.54
N PHE A 572 31.63 10.02 16.95
CA PHE A 572 30.32 10.63 17.13
C PHE A 572 29.72 11.17 15.83
N LEU A 573 30.52 11.28 14.76
CA LEU A 573 30.09 11.79 13.48
C LEU A 573 29.64 10.63 12.57
N ILE A 574 28.40 10.68 12.10
CA ILE A 574 27.81 9.69 11.20
C ILE A 574 27.47 10.35 9.87
N HIS A 575 27.93 9.74 8.79
CA HIS A 575 27.64 10.20 7.44
C HIS A 575 26.50 9.41 6.82
N PRO A 576 25.51 10.07 6.20
CA PRO A 576 24.53 9.38 5.35
C PRO A 576 25.22 8.86 4.10
N THR A 577 24.90 7.61 3.73
CA THR A 577 25.47 6.97 2.54
C THR A 577 24.37 6.54 1.58
N PHE A 578 24.51 6.90 0.29
CA PHE A 578 23.65 6.38 -0.77
C PHE A 578 24.23 5.08 -1.33
N PRO A 579 23.39 4.07 -1.61
CA PRO A 579 23.81 2.91 -2.39
C PRO A 579 24.28 3.35 -3.77
N ILE A 580 25.43 2.82 -4.22
CA ILE A 580 26.00 3.17 -5.52
C ILE A 580 25.06 2.81 -6.68
N ASP A 581 24.30 1.72 -6.52
CA ASP A 581 23.31 1.28 -7.51
C ASP A 581 22.19 2.31 -7.71
N GLU A 582 21.72 2.97 -6.65
CA GLU A 582 20.73 4.06 -6.75
C GLU A 582 21.29 5.28 -7.48
N ILE A 583 22.57 5.57 -7.33
CA ILE A 583 23.23 6.64 -8.08
C ILE A 583 23.31 6.27 -9.56
N HIS A 584 23.71 5.05 -9.89
CA HIS A 584 23.77 4.55 -11.26
C HIS A 584 22.39 4.55 -11.94
N GLU A 585 21.35 4.17 -11.22
CA GLU A 585 19.96 4.17 -11.72
C GLU A 585 19.40 5.58 -11.99
N SER A 586 19.97 6.61 -11.41
CA SER A 586 19.55 8.01 -11.61
C SER A 586 20.27 8.70 -12.78
N ILE A 587 21.28 8.07 -13.37
CA ILE A 587 22.05 8.57 -14.51
C ILE A 587 21.32 8.28 -15.83
#